data_22163103b246716e8f6238648971a31d
#
_entry.id   22163103b246716e8f6238648971a31d
#
_cell.length_a   1.000
_cell.length_b   1.000
_cell.length_c   1.000
_cell.angle_alpha   90.00
_cell.angle_beta   90.00
_cell.angle_gamma   90.00
#
_symmetry.space_group_name_H-M   'P 1'
#
loop_
_entity.id
_entity.type
_entity.pdbx_description
1 polymer ?
#
loop_
_entity_poly.entity_id
_entity_poly.type
_entity_poly.pdbx_seq_one_letter_code
_entity_poly.pdbx_strand_id
1 'polypeptide(L)'
;MEDPRPPLWIGHVVLETDRLAETEQFMRTIGMRSVVSRPNVAVLELRGGTHLVLTPSKGAIPGDAPFDLMVEDLEATHQRFIELGLDPTPIGTASANHRTFSVREPAGNVITFFSSHVSGPV
;
A
#
# COMPACT_ATOMS: atom_id res chain seq x y z
N MET A 1 -14.56 28.30 10.38
CA MET A 1 -15.16 27.25 9.53
C MET A 1 -14.71 25.90 10.04
N GLU A 2 -15.64 25.00 10.23
CA GLU A 2 -15.32 23.67 10.72
C GLU A 2 -14.64 22.86 9.62
N ASP A 3 -13.73 22.00 10.04
CA ASP A 3 -13.07 21.05 9.15
C ASP A 3 -14.07 19.97 8.75
N PRO A 4 -14.41 19.81 7.47
CA PRO A 4 -15.39 18.81 7.03
C PRO A 4 -14.87 17.38 7.01
N ARG A 5 -13.58 17.17 7.29
CA ARG A 5 -13.01 15.82 7.30
C ARG A 5 -13.57 15.02 8.48
N PRO A 6 -13.74 13.69 8.33
CA PRO A 6 -14.03 12.86 9.51
C PRO A 6 -12.95 13.05 10.58
N PRO A 7 -13.32 13.04 11.88
CA PRO A 7 -12.37 13.31 12.97
C PRO A 7 -11.51 12.08 13.35
N LEU A 8 -11.56 11.03 12.57
CA LEU A 8 -10.82 9.80 12.82
C LEU A 8 -10.34 9.19 11.49
N TRP A 9 -9.23 8.49 11.53
CA TRP A 9 -8.67 7.77 10.37
C TRP A 9 -7.83 6.61 10.87
N ILE A 10 -7.39 5.75 9.93
CA ILE A 10 -6.64 4.55 10.29
C ILE A 10 -5.26 4.94 10.84
N GLY A 11 -4.90 4.37 12.00
CA GLY A 11 -3.59 4.59 12.58
C GLY A 11 -2.54 3.64 12.06
N HIS A 12 -2.83 2.35 12.05
CA HIS A 12 -1.88 1.32 11.64
C HIS A 12 -2.56 0.25 10.81
N VAL A 13 -1.82 -0.26 9.84
CA VAL A 13 -2.13 -1.51 9.13
C VAL A 13 -0.91 -2.41 9.24
N VAL A 14 -1.12 -3.73 9.23
CA VAL A 14 -0.04 -4.70 9.46
C VAL A 14 0.05 -5.65 8.28
N LEU A 15 1.27 -5.97 7.88
CA LEU A 15 1.54 -6.98 6.87
C LEU A 15 2.63 -7.92 7.37
N GLU A 16 2.35 -9.22 7.37
CA GLU A 16 3.34 -10.24 7.67
C GLU A 16 4.13 -10.59 6.42
N THR A 17 5.42 -10.79 6.58
CA THR A 17 6.31 -11.13 5.48
C THR A 17 7.44 -12.04 5.95
N ASP A 18 7.81 -13.00 5.12
CA ASP A 18 9.01 -13.80 5.35
C ASP A 18 10.27 -13.18 4.74
N ARG A 19 10.15 -11.99 4.14
CA ARG A 19 11.23 -11.23 3.49
C ARG A 19 11.19 -9.77 3.92
N LEU A 20 11.41 -9.52 5.20
CA LEU A 20 11.20 -8.20 5.80
C LEU A 20 11.97 -7.09 5.07
N ALA A 21 13.27 -7.30 4.82
CA ALA A 21 14.11 -6.26 4.20
C ALA A 21 13.66 -5.95 2.76
N GLU A 22 13.36 -6.97 1.99
CA GLU A 22 12.92 -6.78 0.60
C GLU A 22 11.53 -6.15 0.53
N THR A 23 10.61 -6.56 1.42
CA THR A 23 9.28 -5.96 1.51
C THR A 23 9.37 -4.49 1.91
N GLU A 24 10.21 -4.16 2.87
CA GLU A 24 10.44 -2.77 3.27
C GLU A 24 10.95 -1.93 2.09
N GLN A 25 11.95 -2.44 1.37
CA GLN A 25 12.50 -1.73 0.22
C GLN A 25 11.44 -1.51 -0.87
N PHE A 26 10.60 -2.52 -1.11
CA PHE A 26 9.49 -2.40 -2.06
C PHE A 26 8.53 -1.29 -1.65
N MET A 27 8.14 -1.24 -0.38
CA MET A 27 7.22 -0.22 0.12
C MET A 27 7.80 1.19 0.00
N ARG A 28 9.11 1.35 0.21
CA ARG A 28 9.79 2.62 -0.02
C ARG A 28 9.77 2.98 -1.50
N THR A 29 10.01 2.03 -2.37
CA THR A 29 10.02 2.24 -3.81
C THR A 29 8.68 2.73 -4.34
N ILE A 30 7.57 2.22 -3.80
CA ILE A 30 6.24 2.66 -4.23
C ILE A 30 5.81 3.99 -3.62
N GLY A 31 6.56 4.52 -2.65
CA GLY A 31 6.35 5.87 -2.15
C GLY A 31 6.19 6.04 -0.64
N MET A 32 6.25 4.97 0.14
CA MET A 32 6.17 5.09 1.59
C MET A 32 7.49 5.61 2.17
N ARG A 33 7.40 6.26 3.32
CA ARG A 33 8.55 6.83 4.04
C ARG A 33 8.92 5.94 5.22
N SER A 34 10.16 5.45 5.26
CA SER A 34 10.62 4.60 6.35
C SER A 34 10.76 5.40 7.65
N VAL A 35 10.20 4.88 8.74
CA VAL A 35 10.24 5.49 10.08
C VAL A 35 11.08 4.63 11.02
N VAL A 36 10.91 3.32 10.98
CA VAL A 36 11.68 2.36 11.78
C VAL A 36 12.13 1.23 10.85
N SER A 37 13.41 0.88 10.93
CA SER A 37 13.96 -0.22 10.15
C SER A 37 14.88 -1.04 11.07
N ARG A 38 14.41 -2.20 11.48
CA ARG A 38 15.13 -3.11 12.38
C ARG A 38 15.00 -4.54 11.88
N PRO A 39 15.86 -5.47 12.34
CA PRO A 39 15.78 -6.86 11.88
C PRO A 39 14.47 -7.57 12.18
N ASN A 40 13.71 -7.09 13.17
CA ASN A 40 12.48 -7.75 13.63
C ASN A 40 11.22 -6.93 13.39
N VAL A 41 11.33 -5.72 12.83
CA VAL A 41 10.17 -4.90 12.52
C VAL A 41 10.59 -3.76 11.58
N ALA A 42 9.70 -3.40 10.67
CA ALA A 42 9.83 -2.17 9.89
C ALA A 42 8.51 -1.40 9.98
N VAL A 43 8.61 -0.09 10.07
CA VAL A 43 7.44 0.78 10.10
C VAL A 43 7.63 1.84 9.03
N LEU A 44 6.65 1.97 8.16
CA LEU A 44 6.65 2.96 7.08
C LEU A 44 5.43 3.85 7.21
N GLU A 45 5.58 5.08 6.78
CA GLU A 45 4.52 6.08 6.90
C GLU A 45 3.88 6.33 5.54
N LEU A 46 2.55 6.38 5.56
CA LEU A 46 1.72 6.77 4.43
C LEU A 46 1.18 8.19 4.69
N ARG A 47 0.46 8.73 3.69
CA ARG A 47 -0.23 10.02 3.83
C ARG A 47 -1.16 10.00 5.04
N GLY A 48 -1.28 11.14 5.73
CA GLY A 48 -2.18 11.30 6.86
C GLY A 48 -1.67 10.71 8.17
N GLY A 49 -0.44 10.22 8.21
CA GLY A 49 0.14 9.66 9.42
C GLY A 49 -0.21 8.20 9.68
N THR A 50 -0.89 7.53 8.75
CA THR A 50 -1.10 6.08 8.83
C THR A 50 0.25 5.37 8.71
N HIS A 51 0.48 4.37 9.54
CA HIS A 51 1.70 3.57 9.50
C HIS A 51 1.41 2.15 9.06
N LEU A 52 2.25 1.65 8.16
CA LEU A 52 2.31 0.23 7.82
C LEU A 52 3.37 -0.43 8.69
N VAL A 53 2.97 -1.42 9.45
CA VAL A 53 3.88 -2.21 10.28
C VAL A 53 4.16 -3.53 9.57
N LEU A 54 5.42 -3.77 9.25
CA LEU A 54 5.86 -5.04 8.67
C LEU A 54 6.42 -5.90 9.78
N THR A 55 5.90 -7.11 9.92
CA THR A 55 6.37 -8.08 10.92
C THR A 55 6.89 -9.33 10.22
N PRO A 56 8.06 -9.85 10.64
CA PRO A 56 8.57 -11.09 10.08
C PRO A 56 7.73 -12.28 10.55
N SER A 57 7.41 -13.16 9.63
CA SER A 57 6.65 -14.37 9.94
C SER A 57 7.14 -15.52 9.08
N LYS A 58 7.88 -16.45 9.68
CA LYS A 58 8.32 -17.66 8.98
C LYS A 58 7.10 -18.50 8.62
N GLY A 59 7.01 -18.88 7.36
CA GLY A 59 5.89 -19.68 6.90
C GLY A 59 4.61 -18.88 6.72
N ALA A 60 4.66 -17.55 6.72
CA ALA A 60 3.53 -16.75 6.32
C ALA A 60 3.08 -17.15 4.91
N ILE A 61 1.79 -17.42 4.74
CA ILE A 61 1.23 -17.75 3.44
C ILE A 61 0.91 -16.44 2.74
N PRO A 62 1.58 -16.13 1.62
CA PRO A 62 1.29 -14.88 0.90
C PRO A 62 -0.11 -14.95 0.29
N GLY A 63 -0.74 -13.80 0.20
CA GLY A 63 -2.07 -13.65 -0.36
C GLY A 63 -2.39 -12.18 -0.50
N ASP A 64 -3.68 -11.87 -0.61
CA ASP A 64 -4.11 -10.48 -0.65
C ASP A 64 -3.73 -9.79 0.65
N ALA A 65 -3.10 -8.61 0.54
CA ALA A 65 -2.82 -7.80 1.71
C ALA A 65 -4.14 -7.44 2.42
N PRO A 66 -4.14 -7.34 3.77
CA PRO A 66 -5.37 -7.03 4.51
C PRO A 66 -5.78 -5.55 4.39
N PHE A 67 -5.29 -4.86 3.39
CA PHE A 67 -5.61 -3.47 3.09
C PHE A 67 -5.39 -3.23 1.60
N ASP A 68 -5.98 -2.17 1.09
CA ASP A 68 -5.68 -1.65 -0.24
C ASP A 68 -5.20 -0.20 -0.10
N LEU A 69 -4.67 0.35 -1.18
CA LEU A 69 -4.08 1.68 -1.17
C LEU A 69 -4.79 2.57 -2.19
N MET A 70 -5.08 3.80 -1.77
CA MET A 70 -5.65 4.82 -2.65
C MET A 70 -4.54 5.69 -3.22
N VAL A 71 -4.69 6.06 -4.48
CA VAL A 71 -3.82 7.02 -5.17
C VAL A 71 -4.68 8.09 -5.82
N GLU A 72 -4.10 9.25 -6.11
CA GLU A 72 -4.85 10.33 -6.74
C GLU A 72 -5.11 10.06 -8.21
N ASP A 73 -4.12 9.51 -8.91
CA ASP A 73 -4.17 9.24 -10.34
C ASP A 73 -3.73 7.80 -10.60
N LEU A 74 -4.72 6.95 -10.87
CA LEU A 74 -4.48 5.52 -11.03
C LEU A 74 -3.62 5.23 -12.27
N GLU A 75 -3.92 5.89 -13.40
CA GLU A 75 -3.18 5.68 -14.65
C GLU A 75 -1.72 6.13 -14.52
N ALA A 76 -1.48 7.27 -13.93
CA ALA A 76 -0.13 7.78 -13.72
C ALA A 76 0.66 6.89 -12.77
N THR A 77 0.03 6.40 -11.71
CA THR A 77 0.66 5.47 -10.76
C THR A 77 0.99 4.15 -11.46
N HIS A 78 0.06 3.62 -12.23
CA HIS A 78 0.27 2.38 -12.98
C HIS A 78 1.46 2.51 -13.93
N GLN A 79 1.52 3.60 -14.69
CA GLN A 79 2.63 3.85 -15.61
C GLN A 79 3.96 3.96 -14.88
N ARG A 80 3.98 4.67 -13.75
CA ARG A 80 5.18 4.77 -12.92
C ARG A 80 5.65 3.39 -12.45
N PHE A 81 4.73 2.53 -12.06
CA PHE A 81 5.08 1.18 -11.58
C PHE A 81 5.59 0.29 -12.72
N ILE A 82 5.08 0.47 -13.94
CA ILE A 82 5.66 -0.17 -15.12
C ILE A 82 7.12 0.28 -15.30
N GLU A 83 7.37 1.58 -15.23
CA GLU A 83 8.71 2.14 -15.40
C GLU A 83 9.68 1.67 -14.29
N LEU A 84 9.17 1.43 -13.09
CA LEU A 84 9.96 0.90 -11.98
C LEU A 84 10.19 -0.62 -12.07
N GLY A 85 9.60 -1.28 -13.07
CA GLY A 85 9.77 -2.73 -13.24
C GLY A 85 8.96 -3.58 -12.25
N LEU A 86 7.89 -3.02 -11.68
CA LEU A 86 7.08 -3.72 -10.67
C LEU A 86 6.04 -4.67 -11.25
N ASP A 87 5.88 -4.70 -12.57
CA ASP A 87 4.98 -5.60 -13.28
C ASP A 87 3.53 -5.53 -12.76
N PRO A 88 2.91 -4.33 -12.74
CA PRO A 88 1.53 -4.21 -12.27
C PRO A 88 0.57 -4.93 -13.21
N THR A 89 -0.52 -5.46 -12.66
CA THR A 89 -1.61 -6.01 -13.49
C THR A 89 -2.23 -4.89 -14.33
N PRO A 90 -2.89 -5.25 -15.44
CA PRO A 90 -3.66 -4.24 -16.20
C PRO A 90 -4.70 -3.58 -15.30
N ILE A 91 -4.98 -2.31 -15.58
CA ILE A 91 -6.08 -1.63 -14.89
C ILE A 91 -7.39 -2.28 -15.35
N GLY A 92 -8.18 -2.73 -14.39
CA GLY A 92 -9.46 -3.36 -14.64
C GLY A 92 -10.53 -2.85 -13.70
N THR A 93 -11.76 -3.25 -13.94
CA THR A 93 -12.88 -2.90 -13.06
C THR A 93 -13.12 -4.07 -12.11
N ALA A 94 -12.85 -3.85 -10.83
CA ALA A 94 -13.26 -4.77 -9.77
C ALA A 94 -14.70 -4.48 -9.38
N SER A 95 -15.22 -5.22 -8.41
CA SER A 95 -16.57 -5.01 -7.88
C SER A 95 -16.78 -3.55 -7.43
N ALA A 96 -18.04 -3.12 -7.37
CA ALA A 96 -18.45 -1.80 -6.89
C ALA A 96 -17.94 -0.61 -7.73
N ASN A 97 -17.73 -0.80 -9.01
CA ASN A 97 -17.33 0.24 -9.96
C ASN A 97 -15.96 0.86 -9.72
N HIS A 98 -15.13 0.25 -8.88
CA HIS A 98 -13.76 0.70 -8.69
C HIS A 98 -12.86 0.15 -9.78
N ARG A 99 -12.09 1.04 -10.39
CA ARG A 99 -11.00 0.66 -11.27
C ARG A 99 -9.78 0.41 -10.39
N THR A 100 -9.13 -0.73 -10.58
CA THR A 100 -8.01 -1.16 -9.74
C THR A 100 -6.90 -1.76 -10.57
N PHE A 101 -5.72 -1.80 -10.01
CA PHE A 101 -4.66 -2.70 -10.44
C PHE A 101 -3.95 -3.24 -9.20
N SER A 102 -3.13 -4.26 -9.37
CA SER A 102 -2.41 -4.87 -8.26
C SER A 102 -0.96 -5.05 -8.61
N VAL A 103 -0.12 -5.06 -7.58
CA VAL A 103 1.29 -5.47 -7.68
C VAL A 103 1.56 -6.52 -6.63
N ARG A 104 2.52 -7.40 -6.91
CA ARG A 104 2.97 -8.42 -5.97
C ARG A 104 4.29 -7.95 -5.36
N GLU A 105 4.32 -7.84 -4.03
CA GLU A 105 5.54 -7.48 -3.34
C GLU A 105 6.46 -8.70 -3.17
N PRO A 106 7.74 -8.54 -2.76
CA PRO A 106 8.73 -9.64 -2.83
C PRO A 106 8.39 -10.91 -2.08
N ALA A 107 7.62 -10.84 -1.00
CA ALA A 107 7.20 -12.04 -0.28
C ALA A 107 5.99 -12.73 -0.93
N GLY A 108 5.42 -12.12 -1.97
CA GLY A 108 4.29 -12.67 -2.72
C GLY A 108 2.93 -12.12 -2.32
N ASN A 109 2.85 -11.19 -1.39
CA ASN A 109 1.58 -10.57 -1.05
C ASN A 109 1.13 -9.63 -2.19
N VAL A 110 -0.17 -9.62 -2.43
CA VAL A 110 -0.78 -8.81 -3.49
C VAL A 110 -1.35 -7.54 -2.89
N ILE A 111 -0.92 -6.40 -3.43
CA ILE A 111 -1.37 -5.09 -2.97
C ILE A 111 -2.20 -4.47 -4.09
N THR A 112 -3.42 -4.08 -3.77
CA THR A 112 -4.37 -3.51 -4.71
C THR A 112 -4.43 -2.00 -4.55
N PHE A 113 -4.47 -1.30 -5.69
CA PHE A 113 -4.51 0.15 -5.77
C PHE A 113 -5.78 0.61 -6.48
N PHE A 114 -6.34 1.72 -6.04
CA PHE A 114 -7.49 2.34 -6.70
C PHE A 114 -7.45 3.86 -6.54
N SER A 115 -8.24 4.57 -7.37
CA SER A 115 -8.33 6.02 -7.26
C SER A 115 -9.20 6.42 -6.09
N SER A 116 -8.82 7.48 -5.41
CA SER A 116 -9.61 8.05 -4.32
C SER A 116 -10.96 8.55 -4.82
N HIS A 117 -12.01 8.26 -4.08
CA HIS A 117 -13.38 8.75 -4.33
C HIS A 117 -13.84 9.64 -3.19
N VAL A 118 -13.00 10.60 -2.83
CA VAL A 118 -13.37 11.48 -1.71
C VAL A 118 -14.47 12.46 -2.12
N SER A 119 -15.39 12.68 -1.22
CA SER A 119 -16.44 13.70 -1.35
C SER A 119 -16.11 14.88 -0.43
N GLY A 120 -14.94 15.46 -0.62
CA GLY A 120 -14.47 16.57 0.20
C GLY A 120 -12.98 16.44 0.50
N PRO A 121 -12.45 17.31 1.37
CA PRO A 121 -11.05 17.27 1.76
C PRO A 121 -10.64 15.94 2.40
N VAL A 122 -9.45 15.54 2.09
CA VAL A 122 -8.83 14.32 2.65
C VAL A 122 -7.98 14.63 3.87
#